data_f01c04160b1e6bd088b7e57c2814e587
#
_entry.id   f01c04160b1e6bd088b7e57c2814e587
#
_cell.length_a   1.000
_cell.length_b   1.000
_cell.length_c   1.000
_cell.angle_alpha   90.00
_cell.angle_beta   90.00
_cell.angle_gamma   90.00
#
_symmetry.space_group_name_H-M   'P 1'
#
loop_
_entity.id
_entity.type
_entity.pdbx_description
1 polymer ?
#
loop_
_entity_poly.entity_id
_entity_poly.type
_entity_poly.pdbx_seq_one_letter_code
_entity_poly.pdbx_strand_id
1 'polypeptide(L)'
;MKPEFKLHSPETGTEYALYVEAPDAGREPGPWPAVLFMDGDDQFEPAVAAYKKERAADRVPPLLLVGVGYGASYAKPQNRRGRDYTPVAHSDEPSSGGADIFLDFVRATLWPELEKRYLVDPALRGIGGHSLGSLFVLHALFQKNPFFTHHLASAPSIWWADRAVLAQVDKLRAQQTTLPARLFLSVGEDDSESMTGDLNRLEQQLGAKPFAGLDLLTRRFVEKNHFNVLPVAFGTGLRVLFAPR
;
A
#
# COMPACT_ATOMS: atom_id res chain seq x y z
N MET A 1 -17.76 -5.81 2.05
CA MET A 1 -18.06 -6.09 0.60
C MET A 1 -17.88 -7.58 0.28
N LYS A 2 -18.44 -8.09 -0.85
CA LYS A 2 -18.09 -9.44 -1.36
C LYS A 2 -16.92 -9.31 -2.34
N PRO A 3 -16.01 -10.30 -2.40
CA PRO A 3 -14.97 -10.31 -3.42
C PRO A 3 -15.60 -10.44 -4.82
N GLU A 4 -15.04 -9.73 -5.78
CA GLU A 4 -15.45 -9.77 -7.18
C GLU A 4 -15.01 -11.09 -7.83
N PHE A 5 -13.79 -11.53 -7.51
CA PHE A 5 -13.25 -12.81 -7.94
C PHE A 5 -12.18 -13.29 -6.96
N LYS A 6 -11.72 -14.53 -7.16
CA LYS A 6 -10.60 -15.11 -6.46
C LYS A 6 -9.48 -15.43 -7.43
N LEU A 7 -8.25 -15.38 -6.94
CA LEU A 7 -7.07 -15.63 -7.73
C LEU A 7 -6.09 -16.49 -6.94
N HIS A 8 -5.74 -17.63 -7.52
CA HIS A 8 -4.71 -18.51 -6.95
C HIS A 8 -3.32 -17.97 -7.28
N SER A 9 -2.46 -17.89 -6.28
CA SER A 9 -1.05 -17.56 -6.45
C SER A 9 -0.21 -18.84 -6.49
N PRO A 10 0.43 -19.13 -7.61
CA PRO A 10 1.42 -20.21 -7.66
C PRO A 10 2.63 -19.94 -6.76
N GLU A 11 2.99 -18.66 -6.60
CA GLU A 11 4.16 -18.20 -5.86
C GLU A 11 4.00 -18.44 -4.35
N THR A 12 2.82 -18.12 -3.81
CA THR A 12 2.54 -18.24 -2.36
C THR A 12 1.76 -19.50 -1.99
N GLY A 13 1.18 -20.20 -2.98
CA GLY A 13 0.27 -21.33 -2.76
C GLY A 13 -1.07 -20.92 -2.11
N THR A 14 -1.45 -19.64 -2.21
CA THR A 14 -2.62 -19.06 -1.53
C THR A 14 -3.68 -18.63 -2.54
N GLU A 15 -4.96 -18.84 -2.22
CA GLU A 15 -6.06 -18.25 -2.94
C GLU A 15 -6.41 -16.90 -2.32
N TYR A 16 -6.26 -15.81 -3.09
CA TYR A 16 -6.59 -14.46 -2.64
C TYR A 16 -7.99 -14.05 -3.11
N ALA A 17 -8.70 -13.33 -2.23
CA ALA A 17 -9.97 -12.70 -2.52
C ALA A 17 -9.73 -11.26 -3.05
N LEU A 18 -10.23 -10.96 -4.26
CA LEU A 18 -10.07 -9.66 -4.89
C LEU A 18 -11.38 -8.89 -4.82
N TYR A 19 -11.32 -7.72 -4.19
CA TYR A 19 -12.40 -6.76 -4.07
C TYR A 19 -12.17 -5.64 -5.07
N VAL A 20 -13.19 -5.21 -5.79
CA VAL A 20 -13.01 -4.20 -6.85
C VAL A 20 -14.07 -3.11 -6.73
N GLU A 21 -13.62 -1.87 -6.90
CA GLU A 21 -14.45 -0.70 -7.16
C GLU A 21 -13.92 -0.08 -8.47
N ALA A 22 -14.66 -0.28 -9.54
CA ALA A 22 -14.30 0.21 -10.87
C ALA A 22 -15.14 1.43 -11.23
N PRO A 23 -14.58 2.43 -11.96
CA PRO A 23 -15.35 3.49 -12.55
C PRO A 23 -16.38 2.96 -13.58
N ASP A 24 -17.45 3.70 -13.80
CA ASP A 24 -18.43 3.40 -14.84
C ASP A 24 -17.84 3.74 -16.22
N ALA A 25 -17.46 2.73 -16.98
CA ALA A 25 -16.84 2.89 -18.29
C ALA A 25 -17.72 3.66 -19.30
N GLY A 26 -19.02 3.67 -19.13
CA GLY A 26 -19.96 4.42 -19.98
C GLY A 26 -19.94 5.93 -19.70
N ARG A 27 -19.56 6.34 -18.49
CA ARG A 27 -19.50 7.74 -18.04
C ARG A 27 -18.08 8.27 -17.90
N GLU A 28 -17.16 7.41 -17.53
CA GLU A 28 -15.77 7.73 -17.21
C GLU A 28 -14.85 6.77 -17.98
N PRO A 29 -14.62 7.00 -19.28
CA PRO A 29 -13.81 6.07 -20.09
C PRO A 29 -12.37 5.99 -19.57
N GLY A 30 -11.80 4.76 -19.57
CA GLY A 30 -10.41 4.52 -19.19
C GLY A 30 -9.40 5.00 -20.25
N PRO A 31 -8.11 4.73 -20.08
CA PRO A 31 -7.54 3.89 -19.02
C PRO A 31 -7.52 4.58 -17.65
N TRP A 32 -7.74 3.80 -16.58
CA TRP A 32 -7.76 4.32 -15.21
C TRP A 32 -6.47 4.01 -14.46
N PRO A 33 -5.92 4.96 -13.67
CA PRO A 33 -4.95 4.62 -12.66
C PRO A 33 -5.52 3.55 -11.72
N ALA A 34 -4.74 2.51 -11.44
CA ALA A 34 -5.18 1.45 -10.54
C ALA A 34 -4.44 1.51 -9.21
N VAL A 35 -5.15 1.33 -8.10
CA VAL A 35 -4.59 1.35 -6.74
C VAL A 35 -4.93 0.03 -6.04
N LEU A 36 -3.88 -0.75 -5.72
CA LEU A 36 -3.99 -1.98 -4.96
C LEU A 36 -3.94 -1.68 -3.46
N PHE A 37 -4.98 -2.05 -2.72
CA PHE A 37 -5.04 -1.92 -1.27
C PHE A 37 -4.79 -3.26 -0.59
N MET A 38 -3.90 -3.25 0.40
CA MET A 38 -3.68 -4.37 1.30
C MET A 38 -4.87 -4.55 2.24
N ASP A 39 -4.97 -5.72 2.86
CA ASP A 39 -6.03 -6.03 3.83
C ASP A 39 -7.46 -5.85 3.29
N GLY A 40 -7.71 -6.37 2.07
CA GLY A 40 -8.97 -6.21 1.37
C GLY A 40 -10.20 -6.64 2.16
N ASP A 41 -10.07 -7.64 3.03
CA ASP A 41 -11.16 -8.15 3.86
C ASP A 41 -11.65 -7.15 4.91
N ASP A 42 -10.75 -6.29 5.43
CA ASP A 42 -11.01 -5.41 6.57
C ASP A 42 -10.91 -3.91 6.22
N GLN A 43 -10.06 -3.54 5.25
CA GLN A 43 -9.74 -2.13 4.99
C GLN A 43 -10.26 -1.61 3.66
N PHE A 44 -10.68 -2.48 2.74
CA PHE A 44 -11.09 -2.04 1.41
C PHE A 44 -12.39 -1.21 1.42
N GLU A 45 -13.39 -1.60 2.20
CA GLU A 45 -14.64 -0.85 2.30
C GLU A 45 -14.42 0.58 2.85
N PRO A 46 -13.64 0.80 3.94
CA PRO A 46 -13.19 2.14 4.34
C PRO A 46 -12.40 2.90 3.27
N ALA A 47 -11.55 2.22 2.50
CA ALA A 47 -10.80 2.86 1.41
C ALA A 47 -11.72 3.35 0.29
N VAL A 48 -12.69 2.54 -0.12
CA VAL A 48 -13.71 2.90 -1.11
C VAL A 48 -14.57 4.06 -0.61
N ALA A 49 -14.99 4.05 0.66
CA ALA A 49 -15.76 5.14 1.24
C ALA A 49 -14.97 6.47 1.24
N ALA A 50 -13.68 6.42 1.59
CA ALA A 50 -12.78 7.57 1.54
C ALA A 50 -12.59 8.08 0.09
N TYR A 51 -12.38 7.19 -0.86
CA TYR A 51 -12.29 7.52 -2.28
C TYR A 51 -13.57 8.20 -2.80
N LYS A 52 -14.73 7.62 -2.54
CA LYS A 52 -16.03 8.18 -2.99
C LYS A 52 -16.27 9.58 -2.44
N LYS A 53 -15.85 9.86 -1.21
CA LYS A 53 -15.91 11.19 -0.62
C LYS A 53 -15.01 12.19 -1.36
N GLU A 54 -13.78 11.81 -1.69
CA GLU A 54 -12.84 12.67 -2.43
C GLU A 54 -13.31 12.84 -3.89
N ARG A 55 -13.88 11.79 -4.48
CA ARG A 55 -14.41 11.78 -5.85
C ARG A 55 -15.64 12.69 -5.99
N ALA A 56 -16.57 12.63 -5.03
CA ALA A 56 -17.76 13.49 -4.99
C ALA A 56 -17.42 14.99 -4.85
N ALA A 57 -16.22 15.31 -4.38
CA ALA A 57 -15.70 16.67 -4.28
C ALA A 57 -14.74 17.04 -5.43
N ASP A 58 -14.69 16.26 -6.50
CA ASP A 58 -13.80 16.43 -7.67
C ASP A 58 -12.31 16.61 -7.33
N ARG A 59 -11.86 15.96 -6.21
CA ARG A 59 -10.47 16.08 -5.73
C ARG A 59 -9.56 14.94 -6.20
N VAL A 60 -10.12 13.89 -6.77
CA VAL A 60 -9.40 12.76 -7.37
C VAL A 60 -10.05 12.36 -8.69
N PRO A 61 -9.28 11.87 -9.68
CA PRO A 61 -9.84 11.35 -10.93
C PRO A 61 -10.57 10.02 -10.70
N PRO A 62 -11.23 9.47 -11.72
CA PRO A 62 -11.67 8.08 -11.71
C PRO A 62 -10.49 7.14 -11.49
N LEU A 63 -10.57 6.29 -10.45
CA LEU A 63 -9.55 5.30 -10.10
C LEU A 63 -10.17 3.90 -10.07
N LEU A 64 -9.45 2.92 -10.58
CA LEU A 64 -9.73 1.52 -10.31
C LEU A 64 -9.13 1.15 -8.95
N LEU A 65 -9.97 0.88 -7.95
CA LEU A 65 -9.49 0.41 -6.65
C LEU A 65 -9.62 -1.11 -6.57
N VAL A 66 -8.59 -1.76 -6.08
CA VAL A 66 -8.55 -3.22 -5.93
C VAL A 66 -8.06 -3.55 -4.52
N GLY A 67 -8.86 -4.26 -3.74
CA GLY A 67 -8.46 -4.79 -2.44
C GLY A 67 -7.98 -6.24 -2.58
N VAL A 68 -6.80 -6.56 -2.07
CA VAL A 68 -6.33 -7.94 -1.97
C VAL A 68 -6.50 -8.43 -0.53
N GLY A 69 -7.22 -9.53 -0.36
CA GLY A 69 -7.50 -10.15 0.93
C GLY A 69 -7.43 -11.68 0.85
N TYR A 70 -7.85 -12.33 1.91
CA TYR A 70 -7.75 -13.78 2.08
C TYR A 70 -9.15 -14.44 2.15
N GLY A 71 -10.22 -13.66 1.99
CA GLY A 71 -11.58 -14.11 2.30
C GLY A 71 -11.81 -14.30 3.80
N ALA A 72 -10.96 -13.69 4.63
CA ALA A 72 -10.95 -13.84 6.08
C ALA A 72 -10.28 -12.61 6.76
N SER A 73 -10.92 -12.08 7.80
CA SER A 73 -10.39 -10.97 8.60
C SER A 73 -9.09 -11.35 9.34
N TYR A 74 -8.34 -10.35 9.81
CA TYR A 74 -7.03 -10.46 10.49
C TYR A 74 -6.94 -11.55 11.56
N ALA A 75 -7.99 -11.72 12.37
CA ALA A 75 -8.00 -12.68 13.49
C ALA A 75 -8.25 -14.13 13.05
N LYS A 76 -8.42 -14.39 11.76
CA LYS A 76 -8.75 -15.73 11.27
C LYS A 76 -7.49 -16.45 10.78
N PRO A 77 -7.39 -17.78 11.01
CA PRO A 77 -6.22 -18.58 10.61
C PRO A 77 -5.91 -18.58 9.11
N GLN A 78 -6.93 -18.31 8.27
CA GLN A 78 -6.78 -18.24 6.83
C GLN A 78 -6.07 -16.95 6.36
N ASN A 79 -6.12 -15.89 7.17
CA ASN A 79 -5.44 -14.64 6.85
C ASN A 79 -3.92 -14.82 7.01
N ARG A 80 -3.18 -14.51 5.98
CA ARG A 80 -1.72 -14.71 5.88
C ARG A 80 -0.94 -13.40 5.82
N ARG A 81 -1.54 -12.29 6.26
CA ARG A 81 -0.89 -10.96 6.20
C ARG A 81 0.46 -10.88 6.93
N GLY A 82 0.61 -11.61 8.03
CA GLY A 82 1.88 -11.70 8.75
C GLY A 82 3.00 -12.29 7.88
N ARG A 83 2.70 -13.30 7.04
CA ARG A 83 3.63 -13.86 6.07
C ARG A 83 3.87 -12.87 4.92
N ASP A 84 2.80 -12.40 4.28
CA ASP A 84 2.86 -11.76 2.97
C ASP A 84 3.31 -10.29 3.02
N TYR A 85 3.14 -9.60 4.15
CA TYR A 85 3.42 -8.18 4.25
C TYR A 85 4.74 -7.85 4.95
N THR A 86 5.45 -8.85 5.43
CA THR A 86 6.68 -8.64 6.20
C THR A 86 7.92 -8.99 5.39
N PRO A 87 8.91 -8.08 5.32
CA PRO A 87 10.11 -8.26 4.50
C PRO A 87 11.11 -9.26 5.09
N VAL A 88 11.04 -9.50 6.40
CA VAL A 88 11.96 -10.35 7.14
C VAL A 88 11.19 -11.18 8.15
N ALA A 89 11.58 -12.45 8.34
CA ALA A 89 11.01 -13.30 9.36
C ALA A 89 11.30 -12.75 10.76
N HIS A 90 10.33 -12.89 11.67
CA HIS A 90 10.46 -12.53 13.08
C HIS A 90 10.33 -13.78 13.94
N SER A 91 11.09 -13.87 15.06
CA SER A 91 11.08 -15.01 15.95
C SER A 91 9.69 -15.36 16.49
N ASP A 92 8.89 -14.33 16.80
CA ASP A 92 7.54 -14.49 17.37
C ASP A 92 6.49 -14.87 16.31
N GLU A 93 6.83 -14.76 15.03
CA GLU A 93 5.99 -15.15 13.90
C GLU A 93 6.83 -15.88 12.83
N PRO A 94 7.20 -17.14 13.06
CA PRO A 94 8.13 -17.89 12.20
C PRO A 94 7.67 -18.04 10.73
N SER A 95 6.36 -17.90 10.47
CA SER A 95 5.80 -17.92 9.11
C SER A 95 5.96 -16.61 8.35
N SER A 96 6.46 -15.55 8.99
CA SER A 96 6.64 -14.21 8.40
C SER A 96 7.82 -14.14 7.42
N GLY A 97 8.01 -13.00 6.74
CA GLY A 97 9.16 -12.78 5.85
C GLY A 97 8.92 -13.14 4.38
N GLY A 98 7.68 -13.27 3.94
CA GLY A 98 7.31 -13.65 2.57
C GLY A 98 6.98 -12.48 1.63
N ALA A 99 7.33 -11.23 1.99
CA ALA A 99 6.93 -10.07 1.20
C ALA A 99 7.48 -10.07 -0.23
N ASP A 100 8.68 -10.60 -0.46
CA ASP A 100 9.24 -10.72 -1.82
C ASP A 100 8.39 -11.67 -2.68
N ILE A 101 8.01 -12.84 -2.14
CA ILE A 101 7.20 -13.83 -2.84
C ILE A 101 5.80 -13.27 -3.14
N PHE A 102 5.22 -12.54 -2.20
CA PHE A 102 3.94 -11.88 -2.40
C PHE A 102 4.02 -10.76 -3.44
N LEU A 103 5.12 -10.01 -3.48
CA LEU A 103 5.35 -8.99 -4.50
C LEU A 103 5.49 -9.63 -5.91
N ASP A 104 6.13 -10.78 -6.01
CA ASP A 104 6.23 -11.54 -7.25
C ASP A 104 4.84 -12.01 -7.74
N PHE A 105 3.99 -12.52 -6.84
CA PHE A 105 2.58 -12.80 -7.17
C PHE A 105 1.85 -11.55 -7.68
N VAL A 106 2.02 -10.41 -7.02
CA VAL A 106 1.38 -9.16 -7.47
C VAL A 106 1.81 -8.78 -8.87
N ARG A 107 3.11 -8.93 -9.18
CA ARG A 107 3.69 -8.54 -10.48
C ARG A 107 3.37 -9.53 -11.60
N ALA A 108 3.50 -10.82 -11.31
CA ALA A 108 3.45 -11.87 -12.33
C ALA A 108 2.05 -12.44 -12.57
N THR A 109 1.19 -12.38 -11.56
CA THR A 109 -0.13 -13.04 -11.60
C THR A 109 -1.27 -12.05 -11.43
N LEU A 110 -1.28 -11.27 -10.34
CA LEU A 110 -2.42 -10.39 -10.03
C LEU A 110 -2.54 -9.23 -11.01
N TRP A 111 -1.47 -8.48 -11.23
CA TRP A 111 -1.52 -7.29 -12.08
C TRP A 111 -1.87 -7.59 -13.55
N PRO A 112 -1.26 -8.61 -14.21
CA PRO A 112 -1.68 -9.02 -15.55
C PRO A 112 -3.15 -9.45 -15.62
N GLU A 113 -3.71 -10.03 -14.56
CA GLU A 113 -5.12 -10.38 -14.52
C GLU A 113 -6.02 -9.14 -14.42
N LEU A 114 -5.59 -8.08 -13.72
CA LEU A 114 -6.30 -6.79 -13.73
C LEU A 114 -6.29 -6.15 -15.11
N GLU A 115 -5.15 -6.15 -15.80
CA GLU A 115 -5.02 -5.60 -17.17
C GLU A 115 -5.87 -6.34 -18.21
N LYS A 116 -6.16 -7.63 -18.00
CA LYS A 116 -7.09 -8.39 -18.84
C LYS A 116 -8.55 -8.03 -18.61
N ARG A 117 -8.91 -7.65 -17.37
CA ARG A 117 -10.30 -7.40 -16.96
C ARG A 117 -10.70 -5.94 -17.09
N TYR A 118 -9.76 -5.01 -16.92
CA TYR A 118 -10.00 -3.58 -16.80
C TYR A 118 -9.04 -2.78 -17.67
N LEU A 119 -9.47 -1.60 -18.11
CA LEU A 119 -8.61 -0.64 -18.82
C LEU A 119 -7.70 0.09 -17.83
N VAL A 120 -6.63 -0.56 -17.42
CA VAL A 120 -5.64 -0.02 -16.47
C VAL A 120 -4.65 0.89 -17.18
N ASP A 121 -4.38 2.06 -16.59
CA ASP A 121 -3.29 2.92 -17.03
C ASP A 121 -1.92 2.30 -16.65
N PRO A 122 -1.09 1.90 -17.62
CA PRO A 122 0.17 1.24 -17.34
C PRO A 122 1.21 2.16 -16.68
N ALA A 123 1.04 3.48 -16.77
CA ALA A 123 1.96 4.47 -16.20
C ALA A 123 1.65 4.80 -14.73
N LEU A 124 0.42 4.58 -14.27
CA LEU A 124 -0.04 5.00 -12.95
C LEU A 124 -0.47 3.79 -12.09
N ARG A 125 0.53 3.12 -11.52
CA ARG A 125 0.33 1.99 -10.62
C ARG A 125 0.45 2.44 -9.16
N GLY A 126 -0.68 2.39 -8.44
CA GLY A 126 -0.75 2.72 -7.03
C GLY A 126 -0.78 1.51 -6.11
N ILE A 127 -0.28 1.69 -4.90
CA ILE A 127 -0.40 0.73 -3.81
C ILE A 127 -0.69 1.46 -2.51
N GLY A 128 -1.60 0.94 -1.70
CA GLY A 128 -1.98 1.52 -0.42
C GLY A 128 -2.12 0.49 0.69
N GLY A 129 -1.84 0.89 1.91
CA GLY A 129 -2.00 0.04 3.08
C GLY A 129 -1.96 0.81 4.39
N HIS A 130 -2.32 0.12 5.45
CA HIS A 130 -2.26 0.61 6.82
C HIS A 130 -1.55 -0.42 7.71
N SER A 131 -0.81 0.04 8.72
CA SER A 131 -0.13 -0.83 9.67
C SER A 131 0.85 -1.80 8.97
N LEU A 132 0.68 -3.11 9.13
CA LEU A 132 1.48 -4.13 8.45
C LEU A 132 1.34 -4.07 6.92
N GLY A 133 0.13 -3.76 6.40
CA GLY A 133 -0.08 -3.53 4.97
C GLY A 133 0.73 -2.34 4.44
N SER A 134 0.94 -1.34 5.29
CA SER A 134 1.79 -0.18 4.99
C SER A 134 3.29 -0.51 5.04
N LEU A 135 3.71 -1.47 5.86
CA LEU A 135 5.08 -2.01 5.82
C LEU A 135 5.37 -2.65 4.46
N PHE A 136 4.41 -3.42 3.92
CA PHE A 136 4.53 -3.98 2.57
C PHE A 136 4.59 -2.88 1.49
N VAL A 137 3.81 -1.79 1.63
CA VAL A 137 3.90 -0.63 0.72
C VAL A 137 5.31 -0.06 0.69
N LEU A 138 5.95 0.11 1.86
CA LEU A 138 7.34 0.58 1.97
C LEU A 138 8.33 -0.44 1.40
N HIS A 139 8.12 -1.74 1.68
CA HIS A 139 8.94 -2.80 1.10
C HIS A 139 8.89 -2.80 -0.44
N ALA A 140 7.70 -2.64 -1.02
CA ALA A 140 7.52 -2.56 -2.47
C ALA A 140 8.14 -1.30 -3.10
N LEU A 141 8.19 -0.18 -2.37
CA LEU A 141 8.85 1.06 -2.80
C LEU A 141 10.37 0.91 -2.85
N PHE A 142 10.96 0.37 -1.79
CA PHE A 142 12.41 0.30 -1.65
C PHE A 142 13.04 -0.91 -2.35
N GLN A 143 12.44 -1.33 -3.48
CA GLN A 143 13.04 -2.28 -4.43
C GLN A 143 13.92 -1.55 -5.44
N LYS A 144 14.91 -2.25 -6.03
CA LYS A 144 15.81 -1.68 -7.05
C LYS A 144 15.06 -1.05 -8.23
N ASN A 145 13.97 -1.67 -8.65
CA ASN A 145 13.07 -1.16 -9.70
C ASN A 145 11.64 -1.28 -9.18
N PRO A 146 11.14 -0.28 -8.45
CA PRO A 146 9.81 -0.37 -7.86
C PRO A 146 8.75 -0.55 -8.94
N PHE A 147 7.86 -1.51 -8.71
CA PHE A 147 6.78 -1.82 -9.64
C PHE A 147 5.69 -0.74 -9.64
N PHE A 148 5.40 -0.22 -8.45
CA PHE A 148 4.42 0.84 -8.27
C PHE A 148 5.06 2.21 -8.42
N THR A 149 4.27 3.18 -8.87
CA THR A 149 4.69 4.58 -9.04
C THR A 149 4.17 5.47 -7.91
N HIS A 150 3.07 5.07 -7.25
CA HIS A 150 2.37 5.84 -6.23
C HIS A 150 2.15 4.96 -4.99
N HIS A 151 2.64 5.42 -3.83
CA HIS A 151 2.66 4.64 -2.59
C HIS A 151 1.95 5.41 -1.47
N LEU A 152 0.90 4.81 -0.91
CA LEU A 152 0.15 5.33 0.22
C LEU A 152 0.43 4.48 1.45
N ALA A 153 1.22 4.99 2.38
CA ALA A 153 1.62 4.31 3.59
C ALA A 153 1.03 5.02 4.84
N SER A 154 0.01 4.41 5.44
CA SER A 154 -0.65 4.90 6.66
C SER A 154 -0.21 4.12 7.87
N ALA A 155 0.32 4.80 8.90
CA ALA A 155 0.80 4.24 10.16
C ALA A 155 1.64 2.97 9.93
N PRO A 156 2.76 3.04 9.19
CA PRO A 156 3.54 1.86 8.80
C PRO A 156 4.19 1.19 10.02
N SER A 157 4.12 -0.15 10.08
CA SER A 157 4.76 -0.97 11.11
C SER A 157 6.28 -1.06 10.92
N ILE A 158 6.97 0.09 10.93
CA ILE A 158 8.42 0.20 10.71
C ILE A 158 9.20 -0.55 11.79
N TRP A 159 8.65 -0.68 13.00
CA TRP A 159 9.23 -1.39 14.14
C TRP A 159 9.53 -2.88 13.85
N TRP A 160 8.91 -3.48 12.84
CA TRP A 160 9.03 -4.90 12.52
C TRP A 160 10.50 -5.32 12.32
N ALA A 161 10.88 -6.44 12.98
CA ALA A 161 12.21 -7.05 12.89
C ALA A 161 13.34 -6.01 13.06
N ASP A 162 13.34 -5.31 14.19
CA ASP A 162 14.29 -4.23 14.51
C ASP A 162 14.38 -3.16 13.41
N ARG A 163 13.24 -2.80 12.84
CA ARG A 163 13.17 -1.77 11.77
C ARG A 163 13.87 -2.19 10.48
N ALA A 164 13.72 -3.45 10.08
CA ALA A 164 14.37 -4.01 8.89
C ALA A 164 14.16 -3.17 7.62
N VAL A 165 13.01 -2.46 7.50
CA VAL A 165 12.76 -1.57 6.36
C VAL A 165 13.72 -0.38 6.27
N LEU A 166 14.25 0.12 7.40
CA LEU A 166 15.27 1.18 7.39
C LEU A 166 16.61 0.66 6.82
N ALA A 167 16.99 -0.57 7.17
CA ALA A 167 18.14 -1.23 6.57
C ALA A 167 17.95 -1.48 5.06
N GLN A 168 16.73 -1.76 4.62
CA GLN A 168 16.41 -1.89 3.20
C GLN A 168 16.63 -0.56 2.45
N VAL A 169 16.24 0.58 3.03
CA VAL A 169 16.52 1.92 2.46
C VAL A 169 18.02 2.13 2.26
N ASP A 170 18.85 1.81 3.26
CA ASP A 170 20.31 1.97 3.16
C ASP A 170 20.93 1.03 2.12
N LYS A 171 20.45 -0.21 2.06
CA LYS A 171 20.86 -1.19 1.04
C LYS A 171 20.54 -0.69 -0.37
N LEU A 172 19.33 -0.14 -0.57
CA LEU A 172 18.94 0.42 -1.86
C LEU A 172 19.82 1.62 -2.22
N ARG A 173 20.06 2.52 -1.25
CA ARG A 173 20.89 3.71 -1.46
C ARG A 173 22.34 3.40 -1.85
N ALA A 174 22.86 2.28 -1.37
CA ALA A 174 24.19 1.79 -1.79
C ALA A 174 24.20 1.33 -3.26
N GLN A 175 23.04 1.04 -3.85
CA GLN A 175 22.93 0.54 -5.22
C GLN A 175 22.49 1.61 -6.22
N GLN A 176 21.70 2.59 -5.77
CA GLN A 176 21.16 3.65 -6.63
C GLN A 176 20.85 4.92 -5.84
N THR A 177 20.93 6.06 -6.53
CA THR A 177 20.61 7.39 -5.99
C THR A 177 19.29 7.94 -6.49
N THR A 178 18.64 7.25 -7.43
CA THR A 178 17.36 7.65 -8.04
C THR A 178 16.24 6.70 -7.62
N LEU A 179 15.06 7.25 -7.34
CA LEU A 179 13.87 6.48 -7.01
C LEU A 179 12.64 7.26 -7.52
N PRO A 180 12.28 7.14 -8.81
CA PRO A 180 11.19 7.91 -9.40
C PRO A 180 9.84 7.36 -8.94
N ALA A 181 9.35 7.83 -7.80
CA ALA A 181 8.09 7.43 -7.19
C ALA A 181 7.49 8.56 -6.36
N ARG A 182 6.19 8.48 -6.08
CA ARG A 182 5.50 9.32 -5.12
C ARG A 182 5.17 8.51 -3.87
N LEU A 183 5.49 9.06 -2.71
CA LEU A 183 5.22 8.46 -1.41
C LEU A 183 4.44 9.42 -0.52
N PHE A 184 3.24 9.01 -0.12
CA PHE A 184 2.50 9.63 0.95
C PHE A 184 2.65 8.81 2.22
N LEU A 185 3.26 9.39 3.26
CA LEU A 185 3.42 8.82 4.59
C LEU A 185 2.47 9.51 5.56
N SER A 186 1.85 8.77 6.46
CA SER A 186 1.03 9.37 7.50
C SER A 186 0.95 8.55 8.78
N VAL A 187 0.61 9.23 9.89
CA VAL A 187 0.35 8.62 11.19
C VAL A 187 -0.65 9.51 11.95
N GLY A 188 -1.38 8.94 12.88
CA GLY A 188 -2.13 9.70 13.88
C GLY A 188 -1.20 10.26 14.95
N GLU A 189 -1.45 11.47 15.46
CA GLU A 189 -0.62 12.05 16.53
C GLU A 189 -0.77 11.28 17.86
N ASP A 190 -1.94 10.66 18.07
CA ASP A 190 -2.24 9.84 19.25
C ASP A 190 -1.93 8.34 19.03
N ASP A 191 -1.14 8.01 18.00
CA ASP A 191 -0.63 6.65 17.79
C ASP A 191 0.51 6.36 18.79
N SER A 192 0.90 5.10 18.93
CA SER A 192 1.97 4.72 19.85
C SER A 192 3.30 5.42 19.51
N GLU A 193 4.13 5.60 20.54
CA GLU A 193 5.44 6.22 20.39
C GLU A 193 6.33 5.44 19.38
N SER A 194 6.21 4.11 19.31
CA SER A 194 6.91 3.32 18.31
C SER A 194 6.48 3.67 16.89
N MET A 195 5.18 3.91 16.64
CA MET A 195 4.68 4.25 15.31
C MET A 195 5.11 5.66 14.89
N THR A 196 4.89 6.65 15.77
CA THR A 196 5.25 8.05 15.50
C THR A 196 6.77 8.26 15.45
N GLY A 197 7.51 7.66 16.37
CA GLY A 197 8.97 7.76 16.45
C GLY A 197 9.67 7.06 15.29
N ASP A 198 9.21 5.90 14.86
CA ASP A 198 9.81 5.18 13.73
C ASP A 198 9.50 5.84 12.40
N LEU A 199 8.31 6.44 12.26
CA LEU A 199 8.02 7.29 11.09
C LEU A 199 8.98 8.49 11.04
N ASN A 200 9.25 9.17 12.17
CA ASN A 200 10.23 10.25 12.24
C ASN A 200 11.64 9.78 11.81
N ARG A 201 12.05 8.57 12.20
CA ARG A 201 13.35 8.00 11.79
C ARG A 201 13.43 7.78 10.28
N LEU A 202 12.38 7.23 9.68
CA LEU A 202 12.32 7.06 8.22
C LEU A 202 12.38 8.41 7.49
N GLU A 203 11.63 9.42 7.96
CA GLU A 203 11.68 10.77 7.38
C GLU A 203 13.09 11.38 7.48
N GLN A 204 13.72 11.29 8.64
CA GLN A 204 15.09 11.78 8.84
C GLN A 204 16.09 11.06 7.93
N GLN A 205 15.97 9.72 7.79
CA GLN A 205 16.84 8.94 6.92
C GLN A 205 16.67 9.32 5.44
N LEU A 206 15.44 9.51 4.99
CA LEU A 206 15.14 9.92 3.61
C LEU A 206 15.57 11.38 3.36
N GLY A 207 15.37 12.27 4.34
CA GLY A 207 15.78 13.68 4.24
C GLY A 207 17.28 13.90 4.29
N ALA A 208 18.03 13.10 5.07
CA ALA A 208 19.49 13.23 5.19
C ALA A 208 20.22 12.87 3.87
N LYS A 209 19.68 11.94 3.10
CA LYS A 209 20.21 11.53 1.78
C LYS A 209 19.05 11.26 0.84
N PRO A 210 18.47 12.28 0.22
CA PRO A 210 17.31 12.12 -0.66
C PRO A 210 17.61 11.25 -1.88
N PHE A 211 16.62 10.47 -2.32
CA PHE A 211 16.65 9.86 -3.64
C PHE A 211 16.14 10.88 -4.67
N ALA A 212 16.89 11.06 -5.74
CA ALA A 212 16.42 11.89 -6.85
C ALA A 212 15.15 11.28 -7.47
N GLY A 213 14.11 12.09 -7.66
CA GLY A 213 12.84 11.66 -8.21
C GLY A 213 11.83 11.08 -7.19
N LEU A 214 12.20 10.95 -5.91
CA LEU A 214 11.24 10.60 -4.87
C LEU A 214 10.47 11.86 -4.41
N ASP A 215 9.16 11.90 -4.71
CA ASP A 215 8.23 12.91 -4.21
C ASP A 215 7.64 12.41 -2.89
N LEU A 216 8.19 12.89 -1.76
CA LEU A 216 7.78 12.50 -0.40
C LEU A 216 6.88 13.56 0.21
N LEU A 217 5.69 13.14 0.60
CA LEU A 217 4.74 13.95 1.36
C LEU A 217 4.36 13.22 2.64
N THR A 218 4.43 13.93 3.77
CA THR A 218 4.08 13.38 5.07
C THR A 218 2.94 14.15 5.73
N ARG A 219 2.13 13.45 6.53
CA ARG A 219 1.04 14.04 7.32
C ARG A 219 0.92 13.38 8.68
N ARG A 220 0.73 14.21 9.69
CA ARG A 220 0.28 13.80 11.02
C ARG A 220 -1.14 14.28 11.21
N PHE A 221 -2.00 13.41 11.70
CA PHE A 221 -3.41 13.71 11.88
C PHE A 221 -3.71 13.91 13.37
N VAL A 222 -4.05 15.15 13.72
CA VAL A 222 -4.41 15.57 15.09
C VAL A 222 -5.62 14.75 15.57
N GLU A 223 -5.62 14.35 16.84
CA GLU A 223 -6.69 13.57 17.48
C GLU A 223 -6.99 12.23 16.76
N LYS A 224 -5.99 11.66 16.10
CA LYS A 224 -6.10 10.35 15.45
C LYS A 224 -5.09 9.38 16.06
N ASN A 225 -5.57 8.17 16.33
CA ASN A 225 -4.76 7.03 16.74
C ASN A 225 -4.70 5.98 15.65
N HIS A 226 -4.02 4.85 15.92
CA HIS A 226 -3.85 3.75 14.99
C HIS A 226 -5.15 3.23 14.35
N PHE A 227 -6.25 3.21 15.12
CA PHE A 227 -7.50 2.59 14.68
C PHE A 227 -8.45 3.52 13.93
N ASN A 228 -8.37 4.84 14.18
CA ASN A 228 -9.30 5.81 13.60
C ASN A 228 -8.67 6.72 12.53
N VAL A 229 -7.37 6.60 12.26
CA VAL A 229 -6.66 7.41 11.26
C VAL A 229 -6.93 6.96 9.83
N LEU A 230 -7.25 5.68 9.61
CA LEU A 230 -7.31 5.07 8.29
C LEU A 230 -8.19 5.83 7.28
N PRO A 231 -9.46 6.19 7.57
CA PRO A 231 -10.31 6.86 6.57
C PRO A 231 -9.75 8.22 6.12
N VAL A 232 -9.23 9.03 7.04
CA VAL A 232 -8.65 10.35 6.70
C VAL A 232 -7.31 10.20 6.00
N ALA A 233 -6.49 9.22 6.38
CA ALA A 233 -5.22 8.93 5.76
C ALA A 233 -5.40 8.47 4.31
N PHE A 234 -6.33 7.54 4.06
CA PHE A 234 -6.60 7.05 2.71
C PHE A 234 -7.19 8.13 1.81
N GLY A 235 -8.19 8.89 2.27
CA GLY A 235 -8.74 10.00 1.49
C GLY A 235 -7.70 11.06 1.15
N THR A 236 -6.92 11.51 2.15
CA THR A 236 -5.85 12.50 1.93
C THR A 236 -4.77 11.95 1.01
N GLY A 237 -4.33 10.71 1.21
CA GLY A 237 -3.31 10.07 0.40
C GLY A 237 -3.72 9.92 -1.06
N LEU A 238 -4.93 9.46 -1.32
CA LEU A 238 -5.46 9.38 -2.69
C LEU A 238 -5.49 10.76 -3.36
N ARG A 239 -5.98 11.78 -2.64
CA ARG A 239 -5.98 13.16 -3.16
C ARG A 239 -4.57 13.66 -3.46
N VAL A 240 -3.63 13.51 -2.53
CA VAL A 240 -2.26 13.98 -2.69
C VAL A 240 -1.55 13.27 -3.86
N LEU A 241 -1.74 11.97 -3.97
CA LEU A 241 -1.07 11.16 -4.98
C LEU A 241 -1.68 11.30 -6.38
N PHE A 242 -3.00 11.42 -6.50
CA PHE A 242 -3.72 11.31 -7.77
C PHE A 242 -4.49 12.58 -8.17
N ALA A 243 -4.45 13.69 -7.40
CA ALA A 243 -5.08 14.93 -7.84
C ALA A 243 -4.60 15.33 -9.24
N PRO A 244 -5.48 15.84 -10.10
CA PRO A 244 -5.07 16.43 -11.37
C PRO A 244 -4.01 17.52 -11.14
N ARG A 245 -2.95 17.51 -11.94
CA ARG A 245 -1.91 18.54 -11.92
C ARG A 245 -2.31 19.72 -12.80
#